data_350d94016d13109907b8a78e06580fe4
#
_entry.id   350d94016d13109907b8a78e06580fe4
#
_cell.length_a   1.000
_cell.length_b   1.000
_cell.length_c   1.000
_cell.angle_alpha   90.00
_cell.angle_beta   90.00
_cell.angle_gamma   90.00
#
_symmetry.space_group_name_H-M   'P 1'
#
loop_
_entity.id
_entity.type
_entity.pdbx_description
1 polymer ?
#
loop_
_entity_poly.entity_id
_entity_poly.type
_entity_poly.pdbx_seq_one_letter_code
_entity_poly.pdbx_strand_id
1 'polypeptide(L)'
;MPEIVDHAGDVDDLPAFWRRADSANPDVAPILWLHGVPTSSDDWIPFLQKAGGIAPDLPGFGRSAKRGDLSYDIDFYCQWISDFLDRISVDKVRLAVHDWGGLGVAWALRNPQRVEKLVIMDAVPFLPGYKWHRMAKIWRTPFLGEFAMGLTSKRTLRLISRESNATPGPLPKELIDDAMSHFDLGTQRAILRLYRSSPSKVLAQTGKDVGNITCPTLVLWGEKDPYIPARFADAYAEAIPNATAERIADAGHWPWLDKPEVIGRVCDFLTS
;
A
#
# COMPACT_ATOMS: atom_id res chain seq x y z
N MET A 1 6.29 13.57 -19.89
CA MET A 1 6.02 12.86 -18.61
C MET A 1 6.75 13.63 -17.52
N PRO A 2 6.15 13.84 -16.34
CA PRO A 2 6.85 14.46 -15.23
C PRO A 2 8.15 13.71 -14.92
N GLU A 3 9.21 14.45 -14.62
CA GLU A 3 10.47 13.87 -14.14
C GLU A 3 10.26 13.36 -12.70
N ILE A 4 10.70 12.13 -12.43
CA ILE A 4 10.67 11.57 -11.08
C ILE A 4 12.01 11.87 -10.42
N VAL A 5 11.97 12.55 -9.29
CA VAL A 5 13.13 12.91 -8.48
C VAL A 5 13.13 12.10 -7.20
N ASP A 6 14.26 11.51 -6.90
CA ASP A 6 14.50 10.77 -5.65
C ASP A 6 14.91 11.74 -4.54
N HIS A 7 14.31 11.59 -3.37
CA HIS A 7 14.57 12.39 -2.18
C HIS A 7 14.93 11.49 -1.00
N ALA A 8 15.74 12.02 -0.12
CA ALA A 8 16.05 11.41 1.17
C ALA A 8 16.11 12.48 2.26
N GLY A 9 15.77 12.10 3.48
CA GLY A 9 15.78 12.98 4.65
C GLY A 9 15.38 12.21 5.89
N ASP A 10 15.22 12.90 7.01
CA ASP A 10 14.80 12.26 8.26
C ASP A 10 13.38 12.69 8.63
N VAL A 11 12.60 11.73 9.11
CA VAL A 11 11.29 11.89 9.73
C VAL A 11 11.40 11.37 11.15
N ASP A 12 11.35 12.23 12.16
CA ASP A 12 11.56 11.89 13.58
C ASP A 12 12.80 10.99 13.82
N ASP A 13 13.96 11.45 13.33
CA ASP A 13 15.23 10.72 13.41
C ASP A 13 15.25 9.35 12.68
N LEU A 14 14.27 9.08 11.83
CA LEU A 14 14.21 7.90 10.98
C LEU A 14 14.57 8.28 9.54
N PRO A 15 15.66 7.77 8.96
CA PRO A 15 15.94 7.92 7.54
C PRO A 15 14.74 7.50 6.69
N ALA A 16 14.29 8.41 5.85
CA ALA A 16 13.16 8.23 4.95
C ALA A 16 13.60 8.51 3.50
N PHE A 17 13.11 7.70 2.59
CA PHE A 17 13.26 7.87 1.16
C PHE A 17 11.87 8.04 0.52
N TRP A 18 11.77 8.92 -0.46
CA TRP A 18 10.56 9.06 -1.25
C TRP A 18 10.86 9.52 -2.67
N ARG A 19 9.98 9.18 -3.59
CA ARG A 19 9.94 9.73 -4.94
C ARG A 19 8.94 10.85 -5.03
N ARG A 20 9.27 11.85 -5.82
CA ARG A 20 8.37 12.95 -6.13
C ARG A 20 8.42 13.25 -7.63
N ALA A 21 7.25 13.52 -8.18
CA ALA A 21 7.11 14.06 -9.51
C ALA A 21 6.10 15.21 -9.47
N ASP A 22 6.27 16.21 -10.32
CA ASP A 22 5.36 17.33 -10.39
C ASP A 22 3.95 16.86 -10.73
N SER A 23 2.96 17.46 -10.08
CA SER A 23 1.56 17.13 -10.31
C SER A 23 1.15 17.50 -11.74
N ALA A 24 0.40 16.61 -12.39
CA ALA A 24 -0.27 16.91 -13.66
C ALA A 24 -1.31 18.03 -13.52
N ASN A 25 -1.82 18.26 -12.31
CA ASN A 25 -2.70 19.37 -11.96
C ASN A 25 -2.16 20.05 -10.68
N PRO A 26 -1.44 21.19 -10.81
CA PRO A 26 -0.85 21.88 -9.67
C PRO A 26 -1.86 22.61 -8.76
N ASP A 27 -3.11 22.77 -9.22
CA ASP A 27 -4.15 23.49 -8.48
C ASP A 27 -4.84 22.61 -7.41
N VAL A 28 -4.46 21.33 -7.32
CA VAL A 28 -5.03 20.38 -6.37
C VAL A 28 -3.97 19.86 -5.40
N ALA A 29 -4.41 19.31 -4.26
CA ALA A 29 -3.50 18.69 -3.32
C ALA A 29 -2.67 17.56 -3.98
N PRO A 30 -1.39 17.41 -3.62
CA PRO A 30 -0.54 16.37 -4.21
C PRO A 30 -1.08 14.97 -3.90
N ILE A 31 -0.81 14.03 -4.80
CA ILE A 31 -1.18 12.64 -4.58
C ILE A 31 -0.13 11.97 -3.71
N LEU A 32 -0.56 11.32 -2.63
CA LEU A 32 0.26 10.43 -1.80
C LEU A 32 0.01 8.99 -2.19
N TRP A 33 1.05 8.29 -2.61
CA TRP A 33 1.02 6.90 -3.06
C TRP A 33 1.64 5.99 -2.01
N LEU A 34 0.86 5.10 -1.37
CA LEU A 34 1.35 4.19 -0.33
C LEU A 34 1.39 2.75 -0.84
N HIS A 35 2.60 2.19 -0.90
CA HIS A 35 2.87 0.85 -1.41
C HIS A 35 2.57 -0.27 -0.40
N GLY A 36 2.59 -1.50 -0.88
CA GLY A 36 2.38 -2.71 -0.12
C GLY A 36 3.66 -3.45 0.27
N VAL A 37 3.49 -4.71 0.64
CA VAL A 37 4.54 -5.62 1.09
C VAL A 37 4.75 -6.71 0.03
N PRO A 38 5.99 -7.03 -0.33
CA PRO A 38 7.27 -6.55 0.19
C PRO A 38 7.92 -5.45 -0.69
N THR A 39 7.12 -4.65 -1.36
CA THR A 39 7.55 -3.68 -2.37
C THR A 39 7.97 -2.33 -1.77
N SER A 40 8.04 -1.31 -2.59
CA SER A 40 8.47 0.04 -2.23
C SER A 40 7.75 1.07 -3.11
N SER A 41 8.19 2.32 -3.08
CA SER A 41 7.73 3.36 -4.00
C SER A 41 7.91 3.03 -5.48
N ASP A 42 8.68 1.97 -5.79
CA ASP A 42 8.89 1.48 -7.17
C ASP A 42 7.57 1.04 -7.82
N ASP A 43 6.61 0.51 -7.07
CA ASP A 43 5.27 0.15 -7.55
C ASP A 43 4.55 1.33 -8.22
N TRP A 44 4.81 2.54 -7.75
CA TRP A 44 4.11 3.74 -8.14
C TRP A 44 4.77 4.52 -9.29
N ILE A 45 5.92 4.05 -9.82
CA ILE A 45 6.60 4.72 -10.94
C ILE A 45 5.68 4.99 -12.13
N PRO A 46 4.85 4.03 -12.61
CA PRO A 46 3.95 4.28 -13.74
C PRO A 46 2.87 5.35 -13.44
N PHE A 47 2.42 5.42 -12.20
CA PHE A 47 1.43 6.41 -11.74
C PHE A 47 2.06 7.79 -11.57
N LEU A 48 3.26 7.86 -10.99
CA LEU A 48 4.05 9.09 -10.87
C LEU A 48 4.34 9.70 -12.24
N GLN A 49 4.69 8.88 -13.22
CA GLN A 49 4.93 9.33 -14.61
C GLN A 49 3.68 9.89 -15.26
N LYS A 50 2.48 9.46 -14.85
CA LYS A 50 1.21 9.91 -15.42
C LYS A 50 0.60 11.09 -14.69
N ALA A 51 0.56 11.06 -13.35
CA ALA A 51 -0.18 12.03 -12.54
C ALA A 51 0.71 12.86 -11.61
N GLY A 52 1.98 12.48 -11.43
CA GLY A 52 2.84 13.08 -10.43
C GLY A 52 2.48 12.63 -9.00
N GLY A 53 2.96 13.39 -8.02
CA GLY A 53 2.70 13.12 -6.61
C GLY A 53 3.93 12.69 -5.82
N ILE A 54 3.71 12.05 -4.69
CA ILE A 54 4.72 11.70 -3.68
C ILE A 54 4.53 10.23 -3.30
N ALA A 55 5.57 9.43 -3.43
CA ALA A 55 5.58 8.02 -3.09
C ALA A 55 6.72 7.73 -2.10
N PRO A 56 6.45 7.67 -0.79
CA PRO A 56 7.47 7.27 0.17
C PRO A 56 7.69 5.75 0.18
N ASP A 57 8.91 5.34 0.50
CA ASP A 57 9.17 4.00 1.00
C ASP A 57 8.76 3.98 2.49
N LEU A 58 7.78 3.16 2.84
CA LEU A 58 7.33 3.04 4.24
C LEU A 58 8.47 2.48 5.14
N PRO A 59 8.57 2.89 6.42
CA PRO A 59 9.55 2.32 7.34
C PRO A 59 9.52 0.80 7.36
N GLY A 60 10.68 0.18 7.32
CA GLY A 60 10.81 -1.27 7.18
C GLY A 60 10.95 -1.75 5.74
N PHE A 61 10.73 -0.90 4.75
CA PHE A 61 10.70 -1.26 3.32
C PHE A 61 11.59 -0.34 2.49
N GLY A 62 11.88 -0.80 1.28
CA GLY A 62 12.66 -0.05 0.32
C GLY A 62 13.97 0.49 0.90
N ARG A 63 14.18 1.78 0.76
CA ARG A 63 15.37 2.54 1.15
C ARG A 63 15.19 3.26 2.49
N SER A 64 13.98 3.25 3.06
CA SER A 64 13.68 3.88 4.35
C SER A 64 14.21 3.08 5.54
N ALA A 65 14.17 3.68 6.74
CA ALA A 65 14.67 3.11 7.97
C ALA A 65 14.10 1.71 8.27
N LYS A 66 14.97 0.80 8.73
CA LYS A 66 14.63 -0.59 9.06
C LYS A 66 15.11 -0.97 10.46
N ARG A 67 14.91 -0.08 11.42
CA ARG A 67 15.40 -0.20 12.80
C ARG A 67 14.70 -1.35 13.55
N GLY A 68 15.45 -2.00 14.44
CA GLY A 68 14.95 -3.14 15.21
C GLY A 68 14.08 -2.76 16.41
N ASP A 69 14.08 -1.51 16.82
CA ASP A 69 13.32 -0.98 17.97
C ASP A 69 11.93 -0.44 17.58
N LEU A 70 11.60 -0.34 16.28
CA LEU A 70 10.30 0.13 15.81
C LEU A 70 9.21 -0.93 16.00
N SER A 71 8.01 -0.50 16.38
CA SER A 71 6.87 -1.42 16.58
C SER A 71 6.32 -2.01 15.29
N TYR A 72 6.32 -1.24 14.21
CA TYR A 72 5.73 -1.61 12.92
C TYR A 72 4.25 -2.01 13.04
N ASP A 73 3.53 -1.40 13.95
CA ASP A 73 2.08 -1.55 14.09
C ASP A 73 1.32 -0.43 13.38
N ILE A 74 -0.01 -0.53 13.36
CA ILE A 74 -0.88 0.44 12.67
C ILE A 74 -0.70 1.86 13.24
N ASP A 75 -0.54 1.98 14.56
CA ASP A 75 -0.40 3.27 15.22
C ASP A 75 0.91 3.96 14.83
N PHE A 76 2.00 3.19 14.81
CA PHE A 76 3.30 3.66 14.33
C PHE A 76 3.23 4.20 12.89
N TYR A 77 2.62 3.44 11.97
CA TYR A 77 2.53 3.90 10.58
C TYR A 77 1.60 5.10 10.40
N CYS A 78 0.49 5.16 11.13
CA CYS A 78 -0.39 6.34 11.09
C CYS A 78 0.33 7.59 11.58
N GLN A 79 1.12 7.49 12.66
CA GLN A 79 1.92 8.61 13.15
C GLN A 79 2.99 8.99 12.14
N TRP A 80 3.75 8.01 11.63
CA TRP A 80 4.81 8.28 10.66
C TRP A 80 4.29 8.96 9.37
N ILE A 81 3.11 8.58 8.86
CA ILE A 81 2.51 9.25 7.69
C ILE A 81 2.24 10.73 8.01
N SER A 82 1.75 11.05 9.20
CA SER A 82 1.52 12.44 9.62
C SER A 82 2.84 13.22 9.67
N ASP A 83 3.84 12.67 10.36
CA ASP A 83 5.15 13.30 10.54
C ASP A 83 5.90 13.46 9.22
N PHE A 84 5.78 12.48 8.32
CA PHE A 84 6.32 12.56 6.96
C PHE A 84 5.72 13.74 6.18
N LEU A 85 4.39 13.85 6.16
CA LEU A 85 3.71 14.94 5.45
C LEU A 85 4.03 16.30 6.06
N ASP A 86 4.10 16.40 7.38
CA ASP A 86 4.47 17.63 8.09
C ASP A 86 5.92 18.02 7.77
N ARG A 87 6.84 17.03 7.75
CA ARG A 87 8.26 17.21 7.40
C ARG A 87 8.47 17.79 6.00
N ILE A 88 7.63 17.38 5.04
CA ILE A 88 7.69 17.86 3.66
C ILE A 88 6.72 19.03 3.38
N SER A 89 6.10 19.59 4.43
CA SER A 89 5.18 20.73 4.38
C SER A 89 3.96 20.50 3.47
N VAL A 90 3.37 19.31 3.56
CA VAL A 90 2.14 18.94 2.85
C VAL A 90 1.00 18.79 3.85
N ASP A 91 0.04 19.70 3.82
CA ASP A 91 -1.11 19.71 4.72
C ASP A 91 -2.20 18.72 4.28
N LYS A 92 -2.53 18.72 3.00
CA LYS A 92 -3.58 17.86 2.42
C LYS A 92 -3.05 17.02 1.27
N VAL A 93 -3.67 15.86 1.10
CA VAL A 93 -3.32 14.92 0.02
C VAL A 93 -4.57 14.36 -0.65
N ARG A 94 -4.40 13.88 -1.87
CA ARG A 94 -5.23 12.87 -2.50
C ARG A 94 -4.50 11.55 -2.34
N LEU A 95 -5.14 10.55 -1.74
CA LEU A 95 -4.49 9.36 -1.24
C LEU A 95 -4.78 8.16 -2.14
N ALA A 96 -3.75 7.42 -2.51
CA ALA A 96 -3.87 6.11 -3.15
C ALA A 96 -3.15 5.04 -2.34
N VAL A 97 -3.82 3.93 -2.10
CA VAL A 97 -3.29 2.82 -1.30
C VAL A 97 -3.41 1.50 -2.02
N HIS A 98 -2.40 0.65 -1.88
CA HIS A 98 -2.39 -0.72 -2.37
C HIS A 98 -1.83 -1.66 -1.30
N ASP A 99 -2.41 -2.87 -1.17
CA ASP A 99 -1.99 -3.90 -0.21
C ASP A 99 -1.84 -3.33 1.22
N TRP A 100 -0.68 -3.42 1.85
CA TRP A 100 -0.41 -2.81 3.16
C TRP A 100 -0.33 -1.27 3.13
N GLY A 101 -0.25 -0.65 1.96
CA GLY A 101 -0.54 0.79 1.84
C GLY A 101 -1.94 1.15 2.36
N GLY A 102 -2.82 0.16 2.52
CA GLY A 102 -4.09 0.27 3.23
C GLY A 102 -4.01 0.88 4.65
N LEU A 103 -2.81 0.90 5.27
CA LEU A 103 -2.54 1.71 6.48
C LEU A 103 -2.94 3.18 6.29
N GLY A 104 -2.90 3.69 5.05
CA GLY A 104 -3.41 5.00 4.68
C GLY A 104 -4.91 5.17 4.93
N VAL A 105 -5.72 4.10 4.87
CA VAL A 105 -7.15 4.16 5.25
C VAL A 105 -7.28 4.39 6.75
N ALA A 106 -6.48 3.69 7.56
CA ALA A 106 -6.47 3.90 9.01
C ALA A 106 -5.98 5.31 9.38
N TRP A 107 -5.00 5.84 8.64
CA TRP A 107 -4.53 7.21 8.78
C TRP A 107 -5.61 8.23 8.37
N ALA A 108 -6.29 8.02 7.25
CA ALA A 108 -7.37 8.89 6.76
C ALA A 108 -8.52 8.97 7.76
N LEU A 109 -8.86 7.87 8.44
CA LEU A 109 -9.86 7.85 9.52
C LEU A 109 -9.50 8.77 10.69
N ARG A 110 -8.23 8.90 11.00
CA ARG A 110 -7.71 9.75 12.09
C ARG A 110 -7.52 11.19 11.65
N ASN A 111 -7.38 11.43 10.33
CA ASN A 111 -7.07 12.72 9.74
C ASN A 111 -7.99 13.04 8.54
N PRO A 112 -9.34 12.93 8.68
CA PRO A 112 -10.24 13.06 7.54
C PRO A 112 -10.15 14.42 6.84
N GLN A 113 -9.78 15.46 7.56
CA GLN A 113 -9.58 16.83 7.04
C GLN A 113 -8.35 16.96 6.13
N ARG A 114 -7.42 16.00 6.18
CA ARG A 114 -6.19 15.98 5.37
C ARG A 114 -6.34 15.20 4.06
N VAL A 115 -7.50 14.55 3.81
CA VAL A 115 -7.71 13.72 2.62
C VAL A 115 -8.81 14.30 1.76
N GLU A 116 -8.47 14.73 0.54
CA GLU A 116 -9.44 15.29 -0.41
C GLU A 116 -10.09 14.22 -1.29
N LYS A 117 -9.36 13.18 -1.66
CA LYS A 117 -9.84 12.00 -2.40
C LYS A 117 -9.10 10.77 -1.95
N LEU A 118 -9.73 9.60 -2.08
CA LEU A 118 -9.14 8.33 -1.69
C LEU A 118 -9.33 7.29 -2.81
N VAL A 119 -8.24 6.58 -3.14
CA VAL A 119 -8.28 5.36 -3.95
C VAL A 119 -7.84 4.19 -3.07
N ILE A 120 -8.68 3.16 -2.97
CA ILE A 120 -8.38 1.90 -2.28
C ILE A 120 -8.27 0.81 -3.36
N MET A 121 -7.09 0.22 -3.52
CA MET A 121 -6.82 -0.76 -4.56
C MET A 121 -6.22 -2.02 -3.95
N ASP A 122 -6.94 -3.16 -4.02
CA ASP A 122 -6.50 -4.46 -3.49
C ASP A 122 -5.81 -4.35 -2.12
N ALA A 123 -6.35 -3.52 -1.23
CA ALA A 123 -5.71 -3.15 0.03
C ALA A 123 -6.15 -4.03 1.20
N VAL A 124 -5.26 -4.24 2.17
CA VAL A 124 -5.58 -4.95 3.42
C VAL A 124 -6.80 -4.28 4.06
N PRO A 125 -7.92 -5.01 4.24
CA PRO A 125 -9.18 -4.40 4.62
C PRO A 125 -9.26 -4.12 6.12
N PHE A 126 -9.58 -2.88 6.44
CA PHE A 126 -9.96 -2.46 7.80
C PHE A 126 -11.47 -2.65 8.03
N LEU A 127 -11.94 -3.85 7.69
CA LEU A 127 -13.36 -4.22 7.74
C LEU A 127 -13.52 -5.60 8.40
N PRO A 128 -14.67 -5.89 9.01
CA PRO A 128 -14.93 -7.20 9.59
C PRO A 128 -14.96 -8.29 8.52
N GLY A 129 -14.67 -9.53 8.95
CA GLY A 129 -14.78 -10.72 8.10
C GLY A 129 -13.53 -11.04 7.26
N TYR A 130 -12.46 -10.24 7.32
CA TYR A 130 -11.20 -10.59 6.68
C TYR A 130 -10.52 -11.75 7.40
N LYS A 131 -9.97 -12.67 6.62
CA LYS A 131 -9.18 -13.80 7.10
C LYS A 131 -7.86 -13.84 6.34
N TRP A 132 -6.77 -13.82 7.08
CA TRP A 132 -5.44 -13.85 6.51
C TRP A 132 -5.23 -15.02 5.56
N HIS A 133 -4.64 -14.75 4.42
CA HIS A 133 -4.24 -15.74 3.43
C HIS A 133 -3.15 -16.69 3.96
N ARG A 134 -2.84 -17.76 3.21
CA ARG A 134 -1.93 -18.83 3.66
C ARG A 134 -0.55 -18.31 4.09
N MET A 135 0.09 -17.46 3.25
CA MET A 135 1.43 -16.94 3.58
C MET A 135 1.41 -16.05 4.81
N ALA A 136 0.42 -15.17 4.96
CA ALA A 136 0.26 -14.36 6.15
C ALA A 136 0.13 -15.21 7.43
N LYS A 137 -0.58 -16.33 7.39
CA LYS A 137 -0.67 -17.26 8.53
C LYS A 137 0.70 -17.83 8.91
N ILE A 138 1.54 -18.16 7.93
CA ILE A 138 2.92 -18.62 8.17
C ILE A 138 3.73 -17.51 8.85
N TRP A 139 3.73 -16.29 8.31
CA TRP A 139 4.48 -15.15 8.86
C TRP A 139 4.02 -14.76 10.28
N ARG A 140 2.75 -14.93 10.57
CA ARG A 140 2.18 -14.65 11.89
C ARG A 140 2.55 -15.70 12.95
N THR A 141 2.94 -16.90 12.54
CA THR A 141 3.32 -17.99 13.45
C THR A 141 4.78 -17.80 13.90
N PRO A 142 5.05 -17.64 15.22
CA PRO A 142 6.43 -17.54 15.73
C PRO A 142 7.29 -18.72 15.30
N PHE A 143 8.58 -18.49 15.09
CA PHE A 143 9.60 -19.40 14.59
C PHE A 143 9.36 -19.85 13.12
N LEU A 144 8.12 -20.20 12.74
CA LEU A 144 7.81 -20.58 11.35
C LEU A 144 7.92 -19.38 10.41
N GLY A 145 7.51 -18.20 10.86
CA GLY A 145 7.65 -16.95 10.10
C GLY A 145 9.10 -16.60 9.86
N GLU A 146 9.96 -16.67 10.88
CA GLU A 146 11.38 -16.40 10.77
C GLU A 146 12.06 -17.41 9.83
N PHE A 147 11.73 -18.69 9.95
CA PHE A 147 12.23 -19.72 9.06
C PHE A 147 11.83 -19.48 7.60
N ALA A 148 10.56 -19.17 7.37
CA ALA A 148 10.05 -18.87 6.02
C ALA A 148 10.73 -17.61 5.42
N MET A 149 10.94 -16.55 6.22
CA MET A 149 11.68 -15.36 5.81
C MET A 149 13.13 -15.69 5.43
N GLY A 150 13.81 -16.51 6.20
CA GLY A 150 15.19 -16.96 5.90
C GLY A 150 15.32 -17.76 4.60
N LEU A 151 14.24 -18.40 4.14
CA LEU A 151 14.19 -19.12 2.87
C LEU A 151 13.77 -18.24 1.69
N THR A 152 13.42 -16.97 1.95
CA THR A 152 12.97 -16.06 0.89
C THR A 152 14.15 -15.66 0.02
N SER A 153 14.02 -15.90 -1.26
CA SER A 153 14.99 -15.58 -2.31
C SER A 153 14.24 -15.14 -3.56
N LYS A 154 14.95 -14.58 -4.55
CA LYS A 154 14.34 -14.25 -5.85
C LYS A 154 13.61 -15.45 -6.48
N ARG A 155 14.16 -16.66 -6.33
CA ARG A 155 13.56 -17.89 -6.88
C ARG A 155 12.29 -18.28 -6.14
N THR A 156 12.33 -18.25 -4.80
CA THR A 156 11.14 -18.57 -3.98
C THR A 156 10.06 -17.51 -4.15
N LEU A 157 10.42 -16.22 -4.19
CA LEU A 157 9.45 -15.14 -4.44
C LEU A 157 8.79 -15.31 -5.83
N ARG A 158 9.57 -15.61 -6.89
CA ARG A 158 9.00 -15.91 -8.22
C ARG A 158 8.05 -17.11 -8.23
N LEU A 159 8.29 -18.08 -7.37
CA LEU A 159 7.44 -19.27 -7.28
C LEU A 159 6.14 -18.96 -6.53
N ILE A 160 6.22 -18.33 -5.36
CA ILE A 160 5.04 -18.07 -4.52
C ILE A 160 4.14 -16.96 -5.07
N SER A 161 4.71 -16.01 -5.83
CA SER A 161 3.95 -14.93 -6.46
C SER A 161 3.28 -15.32 -7.78
N ARG A 162 3.43 -16.56 -8.24
CA ARG A 162 2.80 -17.01 -9.50
C ARG A 162 1.27 -16.92 -9.49
N GLU A 163 0.67 -17.00 -8.32
CA GLU A 163 -0.77 -16.88 -8.12
C GLU A 163 -1.27 -15.43 -8.09
N SER A 164 -0.36 -14.45 -8.04
CA SER A 164 -0.72 -13.04 -7.84
C SER A 164 -1.40 -12.39 -9.03
N ASN A 165 -1.11 -12.86 -10.25
CA ASN A 165 -1.68 -12.37 -11.49
C ASN A 165 -2.96 -13.13 -11.86
N ALA A 166 -3.84 -12.51 -12.63
CA ALA A 166 -5.06 -13.13 -13.13
C ALA A 166 -4.79 -14.39 -13.95
N THR A 167 -3.73 -14.37 -14.77
CA THR A 167 -3.17 -15.56 -15.42
C THR A 167 -1.96 -16.01 -14.61
N PRO A 168 -1.99 -17.20 -13.99
CA PRO A 168 -0.88 -17.68 -13.17
C PRO A 168 0.45 -17.66 -13.92
N GLY A 169 1.40 -16.90 -13.42
CA GLY A 169 2.73 -16.74 -14.03
C GLY A 169 3.64 -15.92 -13.11
N PRO A 170 4.96 -15.89 -13.39
CA PRO A 170 5.85 -15.08 -12.56
C PRO A 170 5.51 -13.60 -12.72
N LEU A 171 5.59 -12.85 -11.62
CA LEU A 171 5.59 -11.39 -11.67
C LEU A 171 6.73 -10.89 -12.58
N PRO A 172 6.62 -9.67 -13.13
CA PRO A 172 7.69 -9.05 -13.90
C PRO A 172 9.03 -9.15 -13.18
N LYS A 173 10.08 -9.41 -13.95
CA LYS A 173 11.43 -9.62 -13.38
C LYS A 173 11.89 -8.39 -12.63
N GLU A 174 11.59 -7.22 -13.16
CA GLU A 174 11.92 -5.91 -12.60
C GLU A 174 11.30 -5.74 -11.22
N LEU A 175 10.01 -6.02 -11.06
CA LEU A 175 9.30 -5.95 -9.78
C LEU A 175 9.92 -6.89 -8.72
N ILE A 176 10.28 -8.11 -9.12
CA ILE A 176 10.94 -9.06 -8.20
C ILE A 176 12.35 -8.60 -7.85
N ASP A 177 13.10 -8.10 -8.83
CA ASP A 177 14.46 -7.62 -8.60
C ASP A 177 14.47 -6.40 -7.69
N ASP A 178 13.55 -5.45 -7.86
CA ASP A 178 13.39 -4.27 -7.02
C ASP A 178 13.01 -4.65 -5.59
N ALA A 179 11.97 -5.45 -5.42
CA ALA A 179 11.54 -5.93 -4.11
C ALA A 179 12.70 -6.65 -3.37
N MET A 180 13.45 -7.51 -4.07
CA MET A 180 14.54 -8.28 -3.46
C MET A 180 15.83 -7.49 -3.29
N SER A 181 16.02 -6.36 -3.97
CA SER A 181 17.20 -5.49 -3.78
C SER A 181 17.21 -4.85 -2.38
N HIS A 182 16.05 -4.71 -1.77
CA HIS A 182 15.83 -4.11 -0.47
C HIS A 182 15.38 -5.10 0.61
N PHE A 183 15.29 -6.40 0.26
CA PHE A 183 14.79 -7.44 1.16
C PHE A 183 15.91 -7.98 2.07
N ASP A 184 16.21 -7.23 3.13
CA ASP A 184 17.18 -7.56 4.16
C ASP A 184 16.52 -8.05 5.45
N LEU A 185 17.33 -8.33 6.49
CA LEU A 185 16.83 -8.76 7.80
C LEU A 185 15.92 -7.71 8.47
N GLY A 186 16.12 -6.43 8.15
CA GLY A 186 15.27 -5.35 8.64
C GLY A 186 13.86 -5.43 8.04
N THR A 187 13.78 -5.62 6.72
CA THR A 187 12.50 -5.81 6.02
C THR A 187 11.79 -7.09 6.49
N GLN A 188 12.51 -8.20 6.65
CA GLN A 188 11.94 -9.44 7.18
C GLN A 188 11.30 -9.22 8.56
N ARG A 189 11.99 -8.51 9.45
CA ARG A 189 11.50 -8.15 10.78
C ARG A 189 10.27 -7.25 10.72
N ALA A 190 10.29 -6.23 9.87
CA ALA A 190 9.17 -5.31 9.68
C ALA A 190 7.91 -6.06 9.23
N ILE A 191 8.03 -6.93 8.23
CA ILE A 191 6.92 -7.79 7.75
C ILE A 191 6.36 -8.62 8.91
N LEU A 192 7.21 -9.36 9.62
CA LEU A 192 6.76 -10.24 10.70
C LEU A 192 6.03 -9.46 11.81
N ARG A 193 6.55 -8.30 12.21
CA ARG A 193 5.92 -7.45 13.22
C ARG A 193 4.59 -6.88 12.74
N LEU A 194 4.55 -6.31 11.54
CA LEU A 194 3.34 -5.74 10.96
C LEU A 194 2.21 -6.77 10.88
N TYR A 195 2.48 -7.96 10.35
CA TYR A 195 1.48 -9.01 10.27
C TYR A 195 1.05 -9.53 11.65
N ARG A 196 1.95 -9.64 12.63
CA ARG A 196 1.65 -10.13 13.98
C ARG A 196 0.87 -9.12 14.82
N SER A 197 1.19 -7.83 14.70
CA SER A 197 0.48 -6.74 15.38
C SER A 197 -0.94 -6.51 14.83
N SER A 198 -1.25 -7.04 13.64
CA SER A 198 -2.49 -6.78 12.91
C SER A 198 -3.36 -8.04 12.74
N PRO A 199 -3.87 -8.68 13.82
CA PRO A 199 -4.88 -9.72 13.69
C PRO A 199 -6.18 -9.13 13.09
N SER A 200 -6.95 -9.96 12.40
CA SER A 200 -8.19 -9.52 11.73
C SER A 200 -9.15 -8.76 12.65
N LYS A 201 -9.16 -9.07 13.95
CA LYS A 201 -9.93 -8.33 14.95
C LYS A 201 -9.42 -6.90 15.14
N VAL A 202 -8.09 -6.70 15.13
CA VAL A 202 -7.47 -5.36 15.23
C VAL A 202 -7.78 -4.56 13.98
N LEU A 203 -7.65 -5.15 12.78
CA LEU A 203 -8.01 -4.49 11.52
C LEU A 203 -9.47 -4.01 11.56
N ALA A 204 -10.41 -4.89 11.89
CA ALA A 204 -11.82 -4.55 11.97
C ALA A 204 -12.13 -3.49 13.03
N GLN A 205 -11.45 -3.52 14.18
CA GLN A 205 -11.61 -2.53 15.24
C GLN A 205 -11.05 -1.16 14.81
N THR A 206 -9.93 -1.13 14.13
CA THR A 206 -9.32 0.11 13.60
C THR A 206 -10.25 0.78 12.59
N GLY A 207 -10.88 0.02 11.71
CA GLY A 207 -11.77 0.55 10.69
C GLY A 207 -13.25 0.60 11.06
N LYS A 208 -13.61 0.43 12.36
CA LYS A 208 -15.02 0.43 12.81
C LYS A 208 -15.79 1.70 12.38
N ASP A 209 -15.10 2.81 12.29
CA ASP A 209 -15.66 4.11 11.95
C ASP A 209 -15.34 4.53 10.50
N VAL A 210 -15.12 3.57 9.59
CA VAL A 210 -14.75 3.83 8.18
C VAL A 210 -15.79 4.70 7.44
N GLY A 211 -17.05 4.67 7.89
CA GLY A 211 -18.11 5.56 7.41
C GLY A 211 -17.86 7.05 7.68
N ASN A 212 -16.88 7.41 8.51
CA ASN A 212 -16.49 8.81 8.75
C ASN A 212 -15.55 9.35 7.65
N ILE A 213 -15.10 8.51 6.71
CA ILE A 213 -14.43 8.96 5.49
C ILE A 213 -15.50 9.57 4.58
N THR A 214 -15.45 10.88 4.40
CA THR A 214 -16.48 11.62 3.62
C THR A 214 -15.96 12.13 2.27
N CYS A 215 -14.66 12.03 2.02
CA CYS A 215 -14.10 12.41 0.72
C CYS A 215 -14.56 11.44 -0.39
N PRO A 216 -14.63 11.90 -1.64
CA PRO A 216 -14.87 11.02 -2.78
C PRO A 216 -13.86 9.86 -2.78
N THR A 217 -14.37 8.63 -2.87
CA THR A 217 -13.55 7.41 -2.77
C THR A 217 -13.81 6.49 -3.95
N LEU A 218 -12.74 6.04 -4.59
CA LEU A 218 -12.76 5.01 -5.62
C LEU A 218 -12.14 3.74 -5.07
N VAL A 219 -12.89 2.64 -5.10
CA VAL A 219 -12.43 1.32 -4.67
C VAL A 219 -12.25 0.45 -5.89
N LEU A 220 -11.01 0.09 -6.21
CA LEU A 220 -10.67 -0.77 -7.35
C LEU A 220 -10.19 -2.12 -6.84
N TRP A 221 -10.63 -3.22 -7.48
CA TRP A 221 -10.24 -4.55 -7.02
C TRP A 221 -10.15 -5.56 -8.15
N GLY A 222 -9.03 -6.28 -8.18
CA GLY A 222 -8.88 -7.44 -9.06
C GLY A 222 -9.79 -8.59 -8.60
N GLU A 223 -10.67 -9.08 -9.48
CA GLU A 223 -11.59 -10.18 -9.14
C GLU A 223 -10.87 -11.49 -8.81
N LYS A 224 -9.63 -11.64 -9.31
CA LYS A 224 -8.81 -12.83 -9.11
C LYS A 224 -7.70 -12.63 -8.07
N ASP A 225 -7.80 -11.60 -7.21
CA ASP A 225 -6.84 -11.41 -6.12
C ASP A 225 -6.88 -12.62 -5.16
N PRO A 226 -5.76 -13.39 -5.05
CA PRO A 226 -5.72 -14.59 -4.22
C PRO A 226 -5.51 -14.30 -2.73
N TYR A 227 -5.12 -13.06 -2.40
CA TYR A 227 -4.75 -12.66 -1.04
C TYR A 227 -5.89 -11.93 -0.33
N ILE A 228 -6.56 -11.03 -1.05
CA ILE A 228 -7.58 -10.17 -0.49
C ILE A 228 -8.85 -10.27 -1.35
N PRO A 229 -9.89 -10.97 -0.88
CA PRO A 229 -11.08 -11.25 -1.68
C PRO A 229 -11.80 -10.00 -2.18
N ALA A 230 -12.17 -9.97 -3.46
CA ALA A 230 -12.79 -8.83 -4.13
C ALA A 230 -14.14 -8.35 -3.52
N ARG A 231 -14.79 -9.17 -2.67
CA ARG A 231 -15.96 -8.72 -1.91
C ARG A 231 -15.69 -7.52 -1.01
N PHE A 232 -14.43 -7.25 -0.66
CA PHE A 232 -14.07 -6.09 0.15
C PHE A 232 -14.17 -4.78 -0.63
N ALA A 233 -14.16 -4.83 -1.97
CA ALA A 233 -14.49 -3.64 -2.77
C ALA A 233 -15.91 -3.14 -2.48
N ASP A 234 -16.88 -4.05 -2.56
CA ASP A 234 -18.29 -3.72 -2.29
C ASP A 234 -18.49 -3.33 -0.82
N ALA A 235 -17.83 -4.05 0.09
CA ALA A 235 -17.92 -3.77 1.52
C ALA A 235 -17.38 -2.36 1.88
N TYR A 236 -16.34 -1.89 1.21
CA TYR A 236 -15.88 -0.52 1.36
C TYR A 236 -16.86 0.49 0.75
N ALA A 237 -17.40 0.21 -0.45
CA ALA A 237 -18.37 1.09 -1.08
C ALA A 237 -19.69 1.18 -0.30
N GLU A 238 -20.08 0.11 0.39
CA GLU A 238 -21.25 0.12 1.30
C GLU A 238 -20.96 0.90 2.60
N ALA A 239 -19.73 0.85 3.09
CA ALA A 239 -19.36 1.45 4.37
C ALA A 239 -18.97 2.93 4.29
N ILE A 240 -18.43 3.38 3.14
CA ILE A 240 -17.97 4.77 2.92
C ILE A 240 -19.04 5.54 2.12
N PRO A 241 -19.62 6.63 2.64
CA PRO A 241 -20.77 7.29 2.03
C PRO A 241 -20.60 7.76 0.57
N ASN A 242 -19.40 8.21 0.20
CA ASN A 242 -19.08 8.73 -1.13
C ASN A 242 -18.15 7.81 -1.92
N ALA A 243 -18.25 6.50 -1.69
CA ALA A 243 -17.43 5.52 -2.38
C ALA A 243 -18.17 4.87 -3.56
N THR A 244 -17.40 4.56 -4.59
CA THR A 244 -17.81 3.70 -5.71
C THR A 244 -16.85 2.55 -5.83
N ALA A 245 -17.37 1.34 -6.07
CA ALA A 245 -16.54 0.15 -6.29
C ALA A 245 -16.50 -0.23 -7.76
N GLU A 246 -15.32 -0.57 -8.22
CA GLU A 246 -15.08 -1.14 -9.56
C GLU A 246 -14.31 -2.45 -9.39
N ARG A 247 -14.91 -3.57 -9.78
CA ARG A 247 -14.25 -4.86 -9.88
C ARG A 247 -13.64 -5.01 -11.26
N ILE A 248 -12.38 -5.36 -11.30
CA ILE A 248 -11.62 -5.48 -12.55
C ILE A 248 -11.56 -6.96 -12.92
N ALA A 249 -12.37 -7.33 -13.89
CA ALA A 249 -12.36 -8.69 -14.44
C ALA A 249 -10.97 -9.04 -15.00
N ASP A 250 -10.56 -10.26 -14.79
CA ASP A 250 -9.26 -10.76 -15.24
C ASP A 250 -8.05 -9.95 -14.71
N ALA A 251 -8.16 -9.41 -13.50
CA ALA A 251 -7.04 -8.82 -12.76
C ALA A 251 -6.83 -9.52 -11.42
N GLY A 252 -5.56 -9.68 -11.03
CA GLY A 252 -5.12 -10.22 -9.74
C GLY A 252 -4.78 -9.11 -8.76
N HIS A 253 -3.81 -9.40 -7.86
CA HIS A 253 -3.45 -8.52 -6.74
C HIS A 253 -2.73 -7.22 -7.17
N TRP A 254 -2.04 -7.19 -8.30
CA TRP A 254 -1.50 -5.98 -8.93
C TRP A 254 -2.32 -5.68 -10.19
N PRO A 255 -3.53 -5.10 -10.07
CA PRO A 255 -4.44 -5.00 -11.20
C PRO A 255 -3.88 -4.21 -12.39
N TRP A 256 -2.99 -3.26 -12.16
CA TRP A 256 -2.33 -2.51 -13.25
C TRP A 256 -1.30 -3.32 -14.04
N LEU A 257 -0.83 -4.46 -13.52
CA LEU A 257 0.05 -5.36 -14.27
C LEU A 257 -0.76 -6.22 -15.25
N ASP A 258 -1.95 -6.65 -14.87
CA ASP A 258 -2.86 -7.40 -15.72
C ASP A 258 -3.64 -6.49 -16.68
N LYS A 259 -3.98 -5.28 -16.23
CA LYS A 259 -4.83 -4.28 -16.91
C LYS A 259 -4.20 -2.89 -16.81
N PRO A 260 -3.27 -2.52 -17.72
CA PRO A 260 -2.58 -1.22 -17.67
C PRO A 260 -3.48 0.02 -17.69
N GLU A 261 -4.71 -0.10 -18.19
CA GLU A 261 -5.72 0.96 -18.18
C GLU A 261 -6.12 1.40 -16.76
N VAL A 262 -5.89 0.56 -15.75
CA VAL A 262 -6.11 0.89 -14.32
C VAL A 262 -5.29 2.12 -13.92
N ILE A 263 -4.05 2.26 -14.42
CA ILE A 263 -3.22 3.44 -14.17
C ILE A 263 -3.95 4.72 -14.59
N GLY A 264 -4.54 4.70 -15.80
CA GLY A 264 -5.33 5.81 -16.31
C GLY A 264 -6.52 6.12 -15.41
N ARG A 265 -7.31 5.12 -15.09
CA ARG A 265 -8.51 5.24 -14.26
C ARG A 265 -8.24 5.84 -12.88
N VAL A 266 -7.18 5.37 -12.21
CA VAL A 266 -6.74 5.89 -10.90
C VAL A 266 -6.26 7.34 -11.01
N CYS A 267 -5.38 7.63 -11.98
CA CYS A 267 -4.84 8.96 -12.16
C CYS A 267 -5.93 9.98 -12.51
N ASP A 268 -6.85 9.65 -13.43
CA ASP A 268 -7.93 10.54 -13.85
C ASP A 268 -8.87 10.88 -12.67
N PHE A 269 -9.17 9.89 -11.81
CA PHE A 269 -9.94 10.11 -10.60
C PHE A 269 -9.22 11.05 -9.63
N LEU A 270 -7.92 10.85 -9.43
CA LEU A 270 -7.16 11.64 -8.47
C LEU A 270 -6.79 13.04 -8.98
N THR A 271 -6.77 13.28 -10.27
CA THR A 271 -6.40 14.59 -10.85
C THR A 271 -7.60 15.47 -11.23
N SER A 272 -8.81 14.89 -11.26
CA SER A 272 -10.06 15.62 -11.55
C SER A 272 -10.49 16.59 -10.46
#